data_e54e603fb84e7816d2d8dbdba9f89640
#
_entry.id   e54e603fb84e7816d2d8dbdba9f89640
#
_cell.length_a   1.000
_cell.length_b   1.000
_cell.length_c   1.000
_cell.angle_alpha   90.00
_cell.angle_beta   90.00
_cell.angle_gamma   90.00
#
_symmetry.space_group_name_H-M   'P 1'
#
loop_
_entity.id
_entity.type
_entity.pdbx_description
1 polymer ?
#
loop_
_entity_poly.entity_id
_entity_poly.type
_entity_poly.pdbx_seq_one_letter_code
_entity_poly.pdbx_strand_id
1 'polypeptide(L)' 'MSVSDKVKGLLALSGKKQVDLAAYFSMSKQTMGNKMSRSSWSASDLARVAEFCGCKLAFIMPDGQQIAIDSEKKSSAEAE' A
#
# COMPACT_ATOMS: atom_id res chain seq x y z
N MET A 1 5.98 12.87 9.27
CA MET A 1 4.86 12.38 8.48
C MET A 1 4.64 10.94 8.72
N SER A 2 3.40 10.56 8.86
CA SER A 2 3.07 9.16 9.10
C SER A 2 2.99 8.40 7.80
N VAL A 3 2.97 7.08 7.90
CA VAL A 3 2.78 6.24 6.73
C VAL A 3 1.41 6.53 6.11
N SER A 4 0.40 6.77 6.95
CA SER A 4 -0.93 7.11 6.44
C SER A 4 -0.93 8.38 5.61
N ASP A 5 -0.13 9.37 5.99
CA ASP A 5 -0.02 10.60 5.21
C ASP A 5 0.56 10.29 3.83
N LYS A 6 1.52 9.39 3.77
CA LYS A 6 2.11 9.01 2.48
C LYS A 6 1.10 8.23 1.64
N VAL A 7 0.30 7.37 2.27
CA VAL A 7 -0.73 6.64 1.55
C VAL A 7 -1.77 7.61 0.98
N LYS A 8 -2.17 8.61 1.79
CA LYS A 8 -3.12 9.60 1.32
C LYS A 8 -2.56 10.38 0.14
N GLY A 9 -1.28 10.74 0.21
CA GLY A 9 -0.63 11.46 -0.88
C GLY A 9 -0.59 10.62 -2.15
N LEU A 10 -0.30 9.34 -2.02
CA LEU A 10 -0.28 8.44 -3.16
C LEU A 10 -1.66 8.31 -3.78
N LEU A 11 -2.70 8.19 -2.97
CA LEU A 11 -4.07 8.10 -3.48
C LEU A 11 -4.40 9.37 -4.27
N ALA A 12 -4.05 10.52 -3.73
CA ALA A 12 -4.34 11.78 -4.41
C ALA A 12 -3.61 11.88 -5.74
N LEU A 13 -2.35 11.50 -5.77
CA LEU A 13 -1.57 11.54 -7.01
C LEU A 13 -2.11 10.57 -8.05
N SER A 14 -2.68 9.47 -7.60
CA SER A 14 -3.19 8.44 -8.49
C SER A 14 -4.64 8.66 -8.89
N GLY A 15 -5.27 9.69 -8.36
CA GLY A 15 -6.68 9.95 -8.63
C GLY A 15 -7.60 8.92 -8.00
N LYS A 16 -7.16 8.28 -6.92
CA LYS A 16 -7.95 7.25 -6.25
C LYS A 16 -8.54 7.80 -4.96
N LYS A 17 -9.57 7.15 -4.47
CA LYS A 17 -10.23 7.58 -3.25
C LYS A 17 -10.07 6.55 -2.14
N GLN A 18 -10.09 7.04 -0.91
CA GLN A 18 -9.96 6.16 0.24
C GLN A 18 -11.07 5.12 0.30
N VAL A 19 -12.27 5.47 -0.09
CA VAL A 19 -13.39 4.54 -0.09
C VAL A 19 -13.14 3.39 -1.07
N ASP A 20 -12.50 3.69 -2.18
CA ASP A 20 -12.18 2.65 -3.17
C ASP A 20 -11.07 1.76 -2.66
N LEU A 21 -10.12 2.32 -1.93
CA LEU A 21 -9.06 1.54 -1.31
C LEU A 21 -9.65 0.59 -0.27
N ALA A 22 -10.62 1.07 0.50
CA ALA A 22 -11.29 0.23 1.49
C ALA A 22 -11.93 -0.97 0.80
N ALA A 23 -12.60 -0.73 -0.31
CA ALA A 23 -13.22 -1.81 -1.07
C ALA A 23 -12.18 -2.80 -1.59
N TYR A 24 -11.06 -2.29 -2.06
CA TYR A 24 -9.97 -3.14 -2.56
C TYR A 24 -9.45 -4.05 -1.45
N PHE A 25 -9.43 -3.56 -0.22
CA PHE A 25 -8.97 -4.35 0.93
C PHE A 25 -10.11 -5.15 1.57
N SER A 26 -11.30 -5.09 1.01
CA SER A 26 -12.49 -5.76 1.56
C SER A 26 -12.78 -5.27 2.98
N MET A 27 -12.65 -3.99 3.21
CA MET A 27 -12.90 -3.37 4.49
C MET A 27 -14.00 -2.35 4.39
N SER A 28 -14.67 -2.08 5.52
CA SER A 28 -15.65 -0.99 5.56
C SER A 28 -14.90 0.33 5.60
N LYS A 29 -15.60 1.40 5.30
CA LYS A 29 -15.03 2.74 5.38
C LYS A 29 -14.51 3.02 6.78
N GLN A 30 -15.26 2.59 7.77
CA GLN A 30 -14.88 2.82 9.15
C GLN A 30 -13.60 2.08 9.51
N THR A 31 -13.48 0.83 9.08
CA THR A 31 -12.28 0.05 9.34
C THR A 31 -11.06 0.67 8.67
N MET A 32 -11.22 1.11 7.44
CA MET A 32 -10.14 1.78 6.74
C MET A 32 -9.77 3.09 7.43
N GLY A 33 -10.76 3.83 7.92
CA GLY A 33 -10.51 5.06 8.66
C GLY A 33 -9.70 4.80 9.93
N ASN A 34 -10.00 3.71 10.63
CA ASN A 34 -9.24 3.34 11.82
C ASN A 34 -7.81 2.96 11.47
N LYS A 35 -7.63 2.25 10.37
CA LYS A 35 -6.30 1.86 9.90
C LYS A 35 -5.48 3.10 9.57
N MET A 36 -6.09 4.06 8.92
CA MET A 36 -5.44 5.33 8.62
C MET A 36 -5.05 6.07 9.89
N SER A 37 -5.97 6.13 10.85
CA SER A 37 -5.71 6.84 12.10
C SER A 37 -4.58 6.21 12.90
N ARG A 38 -4.51 4.91 12.90
CA ARG A 38 -3.49 4.20 13.66
C ARG A 38 -2.20 4.02 12.90
N SER A 39 -2.21 4.32 11.65
CA SER A 39 -1.07 4.07 10.76
C SER A 39 -0.62 2.62 10.85
N SER A 40 -1.56 1.69 10.89
CA SER A 40 -1.26 0.26 11.07
C SER A 40 -1.09 -0.42 9.72
N TRP A 41 0.04 -0.17 9.10
CA TRP A 41 0.34 -0.68 7.77
C TRP A 41 1.49 -1.67 7.82
N SER A 42 1.27 -2.87 7.30
CA SER A 42 2.36 -3.83 7.14
C SER A 42 2.99 -3.61 5.76
N ALA A 43 4.12 -4.22 5.52
CA ALA A 43 4.77 -4.14 4.21
C ALA A 43 3.84 -4.73 3.15
N SER A 44 3.15 -5.81 3.47
CA SER A 44 2.20 -6.43 2.55
C SER A 44 1.05 -5.48 2.23
N ASP A 45 0.55 -4.76 3.23
CA ASP A 45 -0.51 -3.78 3.03
C ASP A 45 -0.04 -2.70 2.08
N LEU A 46 1.16 -2.18 2.28
CA LEU A 46 1.69 -1.12 1.44
C LEU A 46 1.91 -1.59 0.01
N ALA A 47 2.33 -2.84 -0.16
CA ALA A 47 2.49 -3.41 -1.49
C ALA A 47 1.14 -3.47 -2.20
N ARG A 48 0.07 -3.81 -1.46
CA ARG A 48 -1.27 -3.85 -2.04
C ARG A 48 -1.76 -2.45 -2.42
N VAL A 49 -1.44 -1.45 -1.59
CA VAL A 49 -1.79 -0.08 -1.92
C VAL A 49 -1.08 0.34 -3.22
N ALA A 50 0.18 -0.03 -3.35
CA ALA A 50 0.95 0.28 -4.55
C ALA A 50 0.32 -0.36 -5.77
N GLU A 51 -0.08 -1.63 -5.67
CA GLU A 51 -0.73 -2.33 -6.78
C GLU A 51 -2.04 -1.64 -7.16
N PHE A 52 -2.81 -1.23 -6.16
CA PHE A 52 -4.08 -0.56 -6.39
C PHE A 52 -3.86 0.76 -7.14
N CYS A 53 -2.78 1.46 -6.84
CA CYS A 53 -2.48 2.73 -7.47
C CYS A 53 -1.65 2.62 -8.75
N GLY A 54 -1.29 1.41 -9.13
CA GLY A 54 -0.54 1.19 -10.37
C GLY A 54 0.93 1.53 -10.27
N CYS A 55 1.52 1.43 -9.08
CA CYS A 55 2.93 1.71 -8.90
C CYS A 55 3.58 0.57 -8.12
N LYS A 56 4.80 0.74 -7.70
CA LYS A 56 5.55 -0.28 -6.98
C LYS A 56 6.02 0.22 -5.64
N LEU A 57 6.05 -0.67 -4.67
CA LEU A 57 6.68 -0.40 -3.40
C LEU A 57 8.09 -0.98 -3.51
N ALA A 58 9.10 -0.21 -3.20
CA ALA A 58 10.47 -0.68 -3.37
C ALA A 58 11.44 0.04 -2.46
N PHE A 59 12.56 -0.63 -2.17
CA PHE A 59 13.71 0.04 -1.58
C PHE A 59 14.52 0.62 -2.75
N ILE A 60 14.95 1.86 -2.61
CA ILE A 60 15.75 2.50 -3.63
C ILE A 60 17.15 2.68 -3.08
N MET A 61 18.11 2.02 -3.70
CA MET A 61 19.49 2.08 -3.24
C MET A 61 20.14 3.39 -3.69
N PRO A 62 21.23 3.80 -3.06
CA PRO A 62 21.89 5.07 -3.41
C PRO A 62 22.32 5.14 -4.88
N ASP A 63 22.60 3.99 -5.50
CA ASP A 63 23.03 3.96 -6.88
C ASP A 63 21.86 3.84 -7.86
N GLY A 64 20.63 3.91 -7.35
CA GLY A 64 19.46 3.87 -8.21
C GLY A 64 18.82 2.50 -8.38
N GLN A 65 19.47 1.46 -7.89
CA GLN A 65 18.87 0.13 -8.00
C GLN A 65 17.63 0.05 -7.12
N GLN A 66 16.68 -0.75 -7.52
CA GLN A 66 15.44 -0.90 -6.78
C GLN A 66 15.19 -2.36 -6.43
N ILE A 67 14.71 -2.59 -5.22
CA ILE A 67 14.31 -3.91 -4.79
C ILE A 67 12.83 -3.83 -4.49
N ALA A 68 12.01 -4.37 -5.38
CA ALA A 68 10.56 -4.28 -5.28
C ALA A 68 10.02 -5.20 -4.19
N ILE A 69 8.99 -4.73 -3.50
CA ILE A 69 8.31 -5.51 -2.49
C ILE A 69 6.94 -5.85 -3.03
N ASP A 70 6.70 -7.12 -3.29
CA ASP A 70 5.42 -7.57 -3.82
C ASP A 70 4.47 -7.91 -2.68
N SER A 71 3.22 -8.05 -3.00
CA SER A 71 2.23 -8.42 -1.98
C SER A 71 2.54 -9.84 -1.49
N GLU A 72 2.16 -10.09 -0.25
CA GLU A 72 2.41 -11.37 0.35
C GLU A 72 1.81 -12.54 -0.35
N LYS A 73 0.68 -12.34 -0.94
CA LYS A 73 0.01 -13.35 -1.69
C LYS A 73 0.93 -13.94 -2.73
N LYS A 74 1.66 -13.11 -3.43
CA LYS A 74 2.53 -13.55 -4.43
C LYS A 74 3.71 -14.28 -3.84
N SER A 75 4.23 -13.79 -2.78
CA SER A 75 5.30 -14.41 -2.10
C SER A 75 4.97 -15.78 -1.67
N SER A 76 3.82 -15.95 -1.15
CA SER A 76 3.36 -17.23 -0.72
C SER A 76 3.36 -18.20 -1.80
N ALA A 77 2.94 -17.82 -2.92
CA ALA A 77 2.86 -18.69 -4.05
C ALA A 77 4.22 -19.21 -4.42
N GLU A 78 5.21 -18.46 -4.20
CA GLU A 78 6.46 -18.90 -4.57
C GLU A 78 7.11 -19.71 -3.62
N ALA A 79 6.71 -19.59 -2.46
CA ALA A 79 7.30 -20.32 -1.45
C ALA A 79 7.45 -21.69 -1.74
N GLU A 80 7.22 -21.81 -2.45
CA GLU A 80 7.62 -22.92 -2.76
C GLU A 80 8.19 -23.42 -2.77
#